data_19d900b3b2f61664ae1006e73a1351ff
#
_entry.id   19d900b3b2f61664ae1006e73a1351ff
#
_cell.length_a   1.000
_cell.length_b   1.000
_cell.length_c   1.000
_cell.angle_alpha   90.00
_cell.angle_beta   90.00
_cell.angle_gamma   90.00
#
_symmetry.space_group_name_H-M   'P 1'
#
loop_
_entity.id
_entity.type
_entity.pdbx_description
1 polymer ?
#
loop_
_entity_poly.entity_id
_entity_poly.type
_entity_poly.pdbx_seq_one_letter_code
_entity_poly.pdbx_strand_id
1 'polypeptide(L)'
;IDWAILNEEQRWGVTVLQANAEMDAGDIWAWAEFPMREASKASLYRNEVTQAAVEAVLLAVRRYENDDYQPVPLDYQNEDVRGELRPSITQHSRALDWQVDDTQTVLRKIRCADGFPGVRDCLFGRELFVYDAHPEGNLRGEPGEVLATCGPAICRATHDGAIWIGHVRDKQAEHPFKLPATALLAEHLVGVPEVIACEETGYRQIWYEERDDVGFLHFPFYNGAMGTRQCERLRQAYISACARNTRVIVLMGGPDYWSNGMHLNLIEAADSPADESWANINAIDDMAQEIIN
;
A
#
# COMPACT_ATOMS: atom_id res chain seq x y z
N ILE A 1 14.69 4.10 -1.79
CA ILE A 1 13.78 3.27 -0.99
C ILE A 1 13.41 1.95 -1.70
N ASP A 2 13.24 1.96 -3.05
CA ASP A 2 12.86 0.74 -3.79
C ASP A 2 13.90 -0.40 -3.57
N TRP A 3 15.19 -0.08 -3.71
CA TRP A 3 16.28 -1.02 -3.43
C TRP A 3 16.33 -1.45 -1.96
N ALA A 4 16.03 -0.53 -1.04
CA ALA A 4 16.00 -0.86 0.38
C ALA A 4 14.93 -1.91 0.71
N ILE A 5 13.74 -1.80 0.10
CA ILE A 5 12.66 -2.79 0.25
C ILE A 5 13.08 -4.13 -0.39
N LEU A 6 13.63 -4.10 -1.61
CA LEU A 6 14.04 -5.32 -2.32
C LEU A 6 15.15 -6.08 -1.61
N ASN A 7 16.10 -5.36 -1.00
CA ASN A 7 17.25 -5.93 -0.28
C ASN A 7 16.95 -6.23 1.19
N GLU A 8 15.72 -6.02 1.67
CA GLU A 8 15.35 -6.25 3.08
C GLU A 8 16.21 -5.47 4.08
N GLU A 9 16.57 -4.23 3.72
CA GLU A 9 17.34 -3.38 4.61
C GLU A 9 16.58 -3.17 5.93
N GLN A 10 17.27 -3.43 7.05
CA GLN A 10 16.64 -3.29 8.38
C GLN A 10 16.56 -1.84 8.84
N ARG A 11 17.42 -0.99 8.30
CA ARG A 11 17.48 0.45 8.57
C ARG A 11 17.70 1.19 7.27
N TRP A 12 17.10 2.36 7.18
CA TRP A 12 17.28 3.29 6.08
C TRP A 12 17.36 4.72 6.60
N GLY A 13 17.51 5.70 5.73
CA GLY A 13 17.64 7.09 6.17
C GLY A 13 17.36 8.09 5.07
N VAL A 14 17.35 9.34 5.49
CA VAL A 14 17.27 10.53 4.63
C VAL A 14 18.50 11.38 4.88
N THR A 15 19.12 11.88 3.82
CA THR A 15 20.30 12.74 3.88
C THR A 15 19.98 14.10 3.23
N VAL A 16 20.37 15.18 3.89
CA VAL A 16 20.30 16.54 3.36
C VAL A 16 21.68 16.90 2.80
N LEU A 17 21.75 17.10 1.50
CA LEU A 17 22.97 17.39 0.76
C LEU A 17 23.03 18.85 0.32
N GLN A 18 24.25 19.39 0.18
CA GLN A 18 24.48 20.63 -0.52
C GLN A 18 24.14 20.46 -2.00
N ALA A 19 23.28 21.28 -2.55
CA ALA A 19 23.01 21.24 -3.99
C ALA A 19 24.25 21.66 -4.79
N ASN A 20 24.64 20.86 -5.74
CA ASN A 20 25.71 21.14 -6.70
C ASN A 20 25.27 20.76 -8.14
N ALA A 21 26.19 20.74 -9.10
CA ALA A 21 25.89 20.44 -10.49
C ALA A 21 25.58 18.94 -10.74
N GLU A 22 26.04 18.08 -9.86
CA GLU A 22 25.81 16.62 -9.92
C GLU A 22 24.67 16.25 -8.97
N MET A 23 23.77 15.38 -9.43
CA MET A 23 22.64 14.92 -8.62
C MET A 23 23.11 14.00 -7.50
N ASP A 24 22.62 14.20 -6.30
CA ASP A 24 22.87 13.38 -5.10
C ASP A 24 24.36 13.22 -4.73
N ALA A 25 25.22 14.22 -5.08
CA ALA A 25 26.65 14.15 -4.90
C ALA A 25 27.26 15.30 -4.04
N GLY A 26 26.44 16.14 -3.45
CA GLY A 26 26.91 17.26 -2.63
C GLY A 26 27.29 16.87 -1.22
N ASP A 27 27.99 17.78 -0.52
CA ASP A 27 28.40 17.60 0.85
C ASP A 27 27.19 17.42 1.79
N ILE A 28 27.35 16.61 2.82
CA ILE A 28 26.30 16.21 3.76
C ILE A 28 26.14 17.27 4.85
N TRP A 29 24.97 17.90 4.91
CA TRP A 29 24.57 18.80 6.01
C TRP A 29 24.00 18.07 7.21
N ALA A 30 23.17 17.06 6.96
CA ALA A 30 22.54 16.27 8.02
C ALA A 30 21.98 14.96 7.46
N TRP A 31 21.68 14.04 8.36
CA TRP A 31 20.93 12.81 8.06
C TRP A 31 20.09 12.41 9.26
N ALA A 32 19.06 11.61 9.02
CA ALA A 32 18.28 10.91 10.03
C ALA A 32 17.98 9.49 9.55
N GLU A 33 18.14 8.53 10.44
CA GLU A 33 17.88 7.11 10.17
C GLU A 33 16.58 6.66 10.80
N PHE A 34 15.96 5.64 10.22
CA PHE A 34 14.76 4.98 10.75
C PHE A 34 14.81 3.47 10.53
N PRO A 35 14.15 2.67 11.40
CA PRO A 35 13.96 1.24 11.16
C PRO A 35 13.00 1.03 9.99
N MET A 36 13.34 0.11 9.09
CA MET A 36 12.46 -0.29 8.00
C MET A 36 11.34 -1.19 8.54
N ARG A 37 10.13 -0.87 8.14
CA ARG A 37 8.92 -1.64 8.43
C ARG A 37 8.50 -2.41 7.18
N GLU A 38 7.89 -3.59 7.34
CA GLU A 38 7.26 -4.29 6.21
C GLU A 38 6.02 -3.52 5.74
N ALA A 39 6.18 -2.73 4.69
CA ALA A 39 5.13 -1.88 4.15
C ALA A 39 5.35 -1.57 2.66
N SER A 40 4.33 -0.99 2.03
CA SER A 40 4.48 -0.45 0.68
C SER A 40 5.42 0.76 0.67
N LYS A 41 6.07 1.00 -0.47
CA LYS A 41 6.89 2.19 -0.68
C LYS A 41 6.14 3.47 -0.34
N ALA A 42 4.89 3.56 -0.78
CA ALA A 42 4.07 4.74 -0.55
C ALA A 42 3.82 4.99 0.95
N SER A 43 3.61 3.93 1.73
CA SER A 43 3.43 4.01 3.19
C SER A 43 4.71 4.47 3.88
N LEU A 44 5.87 3.91 3.53
CA LEU A 44 7.17 4.31 4.08
C LEU A 44 7.48 5.78 3.78
N TYR A 45 7.17 6.26 2.57
CA TYR A 45 7.37 7.69 2.23
C TYR A 45 6.49 8.61 3.08
N ARG A 46 5.22 8.24 3.32
CA ARG A 46 4.30 9.07 4.11
C ARG A 46 4.66 9.14 5.59
N ASN A 47 5.24 8.09 6.12
CA ASN A 47 5.52 7.96 7.54
C ASN A 47 7.02 8.14 7.83
N GLU A 48 7.79 7.09 7.78
CA GLU A 48 9.18 7.05 8.25
C GLU A 48 10.08 8.03 7.48
N VAL A 49 9.99 8.05 6.15
CA VAL A 49 10.80 8.95 5.31
C VAL A 49 10.44 10.41 5.56
N THR A 50 9.15 10.74 5.65
CA THR A 50 8.70 12.12 5.90
C THR A 50 9.15 12.60 7.26
N GLN A 51 9.01 11.78 8.32
CA GLN A 51 9.47 12.14 9.65
C GLN A 51 10.99 12.37 9.68
N ALA A 52 11.77 11.43 9.14
CA ALA A 52 13.22 11.55 9.07
C ALA A 52 13.66 12.75 8.23
N ALA A 53 12.94 13.07 7.14
CA ALA A 53 13.23 14.23 6.31
C ALA A 53 13.05 15.55 7.09
N VAL A 54 11.96 15.68 7.85
CA VAL A 54 11.72 16.86 8.70
C VAL A 54 12.83 17.00 9.74
N GLU A 55 13.19 15.91 10.44
CA GLU A 55 14.26 15.92 11.43
C GLU A 55 15.62 16.32 10.81
N ALA A 56 15.97 15.72 9.68
CA ALA A 56 17.22 16.01 8.99
C ALA A 56 17.29 17.45 8.47
N VAL A 57 16.19 17.99 7.91
CA VAL A 57 16.14 19.37 7.42
C VAL A 57 16.26 20.36 8.57
N LEU A 58 15.56 20.17 9.68
CA LEU A 58 15.67 21.03 10.85
C LEU A 58 17.10 21.02 11.44
N LEU A 59 17.74 19.87 11.45
CA LEU A 59 19.13 19.75 11.87
C LEU A 59 20.08 20.47 10.91
N ALA A 60 19.88 20.34 9.60
CA ALA A 60 20.67 21.03 8.58
C ALA A 60 20.55 22.55 8.70
N VAL A 61 19.35 23.09 8.93
CA VAL A 61 19.13 24.52 9.15
C VAL A 61 19.90 25.03 10.38
N ARG A 62 19.81 24.32 11.52
CA ARG A 62 20.57 24.67 12.73
C ARG A 62 22.08 24.64 12.52
N ARG A 63 22.56 23.68 11.73
CA ARG A 63 23.98 23.59 11.38
C ARG A 63 24.43 24.70 10.45
N TYR A 64 23.56 25.11 9.51
CA TYR A 64 23.80 26.24 8.62
C TYR A 64 23.85 27.60 9.37
N GLU A 65 23.04 27.77 10.41
CA GLU A 65 23.07 28.97 11.28
C GLU A 65 24.30 29.01 12.20
N ASN A 66 25.03 27.91 12.31
CA ASN A 66 26.26 27.84 13.09
C ASN A 66 27.48 28.00 12.16
N ASP A 67 28.10 29.17 12.15
CA ASP A 67 29.24 29.53 11.30
C ASP A 67 30.46 28.56 11.45
N ASP A 68 30.55 27.87 12.58
CA ASP A 68 31.64 26.91 12.84
C ASP A 68 31.40 25.52 12.20
N TYR A 69 30.15 25.25 11.73
CA TYR A 69 29.83 23.96 11.13
C TYR A 69 30.18 23.93 9.64
N GLN A 70 30.91 22.91 9.23
CA GLN A 70 31.19 22.63 7.82
C GLN A 70 30.51 21.34 7.41
N PRO A 71 29.81 21.29 6.25
CA PRO A 71 29.22 20.04 5.75
C PRO A 71 30.32 19.02 5.44
N VAL A 72 30.01 17.74 5.63
CA VAL A 72 30.95 16.65 5.45
C VAL A 72 30.93 16.18 3.99
N PRO A 73 32.06 16.05 3.32
CA PRO A 73 32.10 15.50 1.96
C PRO A 73 31.43 14.12 1.87
N LEU A 74 30.63 13.90 0.82
CA LEU A 74 30.06 12.60 0.53
C LEU A 74 31.16 11.72 -0.05
N ASP A 75 31.68 10.81 0.78
CA ASP A 75 32.70 9.83 0.40
C ASP A 75 32.16 8.41 0.59
N TYR A 76 31.85 7.73 -0.50
CA TYR A 76 31.39 6.34 -0.50
C TYR A 76 32.44 5.31 -0.07
N GLN A 77 33.72 5.71 0.09
CA GLN A 77 34.78 4.86 0.64
C GLN A 77 34.86 4.93 2.17
N ASN A 78 34.15 5.87 2.78
CA ASN A 78 34.05 5.98 4.22
C ASN A 78 33.13 4.88 4.76
N GLU A 79 33.63 4.08 5.70
CA GLU A 79 32.89 2.97 6.33
C GLU A 79 31.61 3.43 7.08
N ASP A 80 31.54 4.69 7.47
CA ASP A 80 30.35 5.29 8.11
C ASP A 80 29.26 5.64 7.10
N VAL A 81 29.56 5.70 5.80
CA VAL A 81 28.60 5.96 4.72
C VAL A 81 27.96 4.64 4.30
N ARG A 82 26.70 4.42 4.70
CA ARG A 82 25.95 3.21 4.38
C ARG A 82 25.28 3.22 3.02
N GLY A 83 25.23 4.37 2.36
CA GLY A 83 24.66 4.52 1.03
C GLY A 83 25.55 3.90 -0.05
N GLU A 84 24.92 3.33 -1.05
CA GLU A 84 25.58 2.85 -2.26
C GLU A 84 24.95 3.47 -3.49
N LEU A 85 25.77 3.83 -4.48
CA LEU A 85 25.28 4.23 -5.78
C LEU A 85 24.62 3.03 -6.47
N ARG A 86 23.33 3.08 -6.66
CA ARG A 86 22.53 2.03 -7.31
C ARG A 86 22.01 2.52 -8.65
N PRO A 87 21.91 1.65 -9.66
CA PRO A 87 21.27 2.00 -10.91
C PRO A 87 19.78 2.31 -10.67
N SER A 88 19.19 3.13 -11.54
CA SER A 88 17.76 3.37 -11.52
C SER A 88 16.99 2.06 -11.65
N ILE A 89 16.02 1.85 -10.76
CA ILE A 89 15.25 0.62 -10.76
C ILE A 89 14.29 0.57 -11.96
N THR A 90 14.24 -0.58 -12.61
CA THR A 90 13.41 -0.81 -13.81
C THR A 90 12.32 -1.86 -13.54
N GLN A 91 11.39 -2.05 -14.50
CA GLN A 91 10.43 -3.16 -14.43
C GLN A 91 11.13 -4.53 -14.46
N HIS A 92 12.29 -4.64 -15.11
CA HIS A 92 13.08 -5.87 -15.10
C HIS A 92 13.62 -6.19 -13.70
N SER A 93 14.07 -5.18 -12.95
CA SER A 93 14.59 -5.35 -11.58
C SER A 93 13.53 -5.88 -10.59
N ARG A 94 12.25 -5.69 -10.90
CA ARG A 94 11.10 -6.11 -10.09
C ARG A 94 10.16 -7.10 -10.80
N ALA A 95 10.62 -7.71 -11.90
CA ALA A 95 9.84 -8.70 -12.63
C ALA A 95 9.45 -9.87 -11.74
N LEU A 96 8.18 -10.28 -11.78
CA LEU A 96 7.66 -11.42 -11.05
C LEU A 96 7.91 -12.70 -11.86
N ASP A 97 8.48 -13.71 -11.21
CA ASP A 97 8.56 -15.07 -11.73
C ASP A 97 7.77 -16.00 -10.79
N TRP A 98 6.52 -16.25 -11.12
CA TRP A 98 5.62 -17.05 -10.28
C TRP A 98 6.12 -18.47 -10.05
N GLN A 99 6.97 -19.02 -10.94
CA GLN A 99 7.49 -20.39 -10.83
C GLN A 99 8.69 -20.47 -9.87
N VAL A 100 9.38 -19.35 -9.61
CA VAL A 100 10.66 -19.32 -8.89
C VAL A 100 10.61 -18.46 -7.63
N ASP A 101 9.92 -17.32 -7.72
CA ASP A 101 9.84 -16.37 -6.60
C ASP A 101 9.00 -16.95 -5.46
N ASP A 102 9.56 -16.97 -4.26
CA ASP A 102 8.81 -17.25 -3.05
C ASP A 102 7.83 -16.13 -2.69
N THR A 103 6.90 -16.41 -1.80
CA THR A 103 5.86 -15.49 -1.35
C THR A 103 6.45 -14.16 -0.88
N GLN A 104 7.53 -14.20 -0.11
CA GLN A 104 8.15 -12.99 0.43
C GLN A 104 8.82 -12.15 -0.67
N THR A 105 9.47 -12.78 -1.63
CA THR A 105 10.06 -12.12 -2.79
C THR A 105 8.99 -11.44 -3.65
N VAL A 106 7.88 -12.11 -3.92
CA VAL A 106 6.74 -11.51 -4.66
C VAL A 106 6.19 -10.30 -3.91
N LEU A 107 5.96 -10.42 -2.59
CA LEU A 107 5.49 -9.32 -1.75
C LEU A 107 6.44 -8.11 -1.79
N ARG A 108 7.75 -8.33 -1.63
CA ARG A 108 8.75 -7.25 -1.70
C ARG A 108 8.77 -6.55 -3.05
N LYS A 109 8.75 -7.32 -4.14
CA LYS A 109 8.71 -6.77 -5.51
C LYS A 109 7.49 -5.88 -5.73
N ILE A 110 6.30 -6.29 -5.26
CA ILE A 110 5.09 -5.48 -5.39
C ILE A 110 5.15 -4.27 -4.45
N ARG A 111 5.52 -4.46 -3.18
CA ARG A 111 5.61 -3.39 -2.18
C ARG A 111 6.60 -2.29 -2.56
N CYS A 112 7.74 -2.62 -3.19
CA CYS A 112 8.74 -1.64 -3.61
C CYS A 112 8.26 -0.73 -4.75
N ALA A 113 7.18 -1.08 -5.43
CA ALA A 113 6.59 -0.31 -6.52
C ALA A 113 5.15 0.16 -6.22
N ASP A 114 4.60 -0.20 -5.07
CA ASP A 114 3.23 0.16 -4.69
C ASP A 114 3.08 1.69 -4.54
N GLY A 115 1.95 2.19 -5.03
CA GLY A 115 1.72 3.60 -5.26
C GLY A 115 2.03 3.97 -6.71
N PHE A 116 3.29 3.94 -7.12
CA PHE A 116 3.77 4.17 -8.48
C PHE A 116 5.17 3.55 -8.67
N PRO A 117 5.47 2.92 -9.81
CA PRO A 117 4.63 2.73 -11.01
C PRO A 117 3.73 1.49 -10.95
N GLY A 118 3.85 0.63 -9.94
CA GLY A 118 3.35 -0.74 -9.86
C GLY A 118 4.31 -1.75 -10.49
N VAL A 119 4.03 -3.02 -10.32
CA VAL A 119 4.79 -4.11 -10.93
C VAL A 119 4.04 -4.67 -12.11
N ARG A 120 4.71 -4.72 -13.26
CA ARG A 120 4.14 -5.28 -14.48
C ARG A 120 4.06 -6.81 -14.38
N ASP A 121 2.91 -7.34 -14.74
CA ASP A 121 2.61 -8.75 -14.74
C ASP A 121 1.69 -9.11 -15.90
N CYS A 122 1.62 -10.40 -16.25
CA CYS A 122 0.67 -10.92 -17.22
C CYS A 122 -0.35 -11.83 -16.51
N LEU A 123 -1.63 -11.48 -16.61
CA LEU A 123 -2.72 -12.26 -16.03
C LEU A 123 -3.88 -12.35 -17.03
N PHE A 124 -4.38 -13.56 -17.25
CA PHE A 124 -5.42 -13.85 -18.26
C PHE A 124 -5.10 -13.31 -19.67
N GLY A 125 -3.79 -13.32 -20.05
CA GLY A 125 -3.33 -12.78 -21.35
C GLY A 125 -3.29 -11.27 -21.45
N ARG A 126 -3.55 -10.53 -20.37
CA ARG A 126 -3.50 -9.07 -20.30
C ARG A 126 -2.26 -8.60 -19.56
N GLU A 127 -1.58 -7.57 -20.07
CA GLU A 127 -0.51 -6.89 -19.36
C GLU A 127 -1.10 -5.88 -18.36
N LEU A 128 -0.86 -6.12 -17.10
CA LEU A 128 -1.38 -5.32 -15.99
C LEU A 128 -0.24 -4.82 -15.11
N PHE A 129 -0.53 -3.79 -14.32
CA PHE A 129 0.27 -3.43 -13.16
C PHE A 129 -0.46 -3.86 -11.90
N VAL A 130 0.25 -4.54 -10.98
CA VAL A 130 -0.30 -5.06 -9.73
C VAL A 130 0.14 -4.21 -8.53
N TYR A 131 -0.76 -4.12 -7.55
CA TYR A 131 -0.63 -3.29 -6.34
C TYR A 131 -1.34 -3.94 -5.16
N ASP A 132 -1.13 -3.42 -3.96
CA ASP A 132 -1.87 -3.78 -2.76
C ASP A 132 -1.73 -5.28 -2.43
N ALA A 133 -0.47 -5.71 -2.27
CA ALA A 133 -0.14 -7.10 -2.02
C ALA A 133 -0.12 -7.45 -0.53
N HIS A 134 -0.84 -8.52 -0.17
CA HIS A 134 -0.91 -9.06 1.19
C HIS A 134 -0.60 -10.56 1.21
N PRO A 135 0.00 -11.08 2.28
CA PRO A 135 0.28 -12.52 2.39
C PRO A 135 -1.01 -13.33 2.54
N GLU A 136 -0.98 -14.57 2.04
CA GLU A 136 -2.01 -15.57 2.27
C GLU A 136 -1.43 -16.74 3.06
N GLY A 137 -2.12 -17.15 4.14
CA GLY A 137 -1.61 -18.17 5.07
C GLY A 137 -1.89 -19.63 4.63
N ASN A 138 -3.05 -19.91 4.05
CA ASN A 138 -3.60 -21.26 3.93
C ASN A 138 -3.75 -21.76 2.50
N LEU A 139 -4.13 -20.88 1.57
CA LEU A 139 -4.39 -21.28 0.19
C LEU A 139 -3.08 -21.65 -0.53
N ARG A 140 -3.14 -22.72 -1.31
CA ARG A 140 -2.04 -23.24 -2.14
C ARG A 140 -2.60 -23.69 -3.48
N GLY A 141 -1.78 -23.61 -4.53
CA GLY A 141 -2.12 -24.06 -5.87
C GLY A 141 -0.90 -24.05 -6.78
N GLU A 142 -1.11 -24.22 -8.07
CA GLU A 142 -0.05 -24.16 -9.05
C GLU A 142 0.47 -22.70 -9.16
N PRO A 143 1.80 -22.48 -9.17
CA PRO A 143 2.37 -21.14 -9.24
C PRO A 143 1.80 -20.31 -10.38
N GLY A 144 1.28 -19.12 -10.04
CA GLY A 144 0.61 -18.22 -10.98
C GLY A 144 -0.91 -18.42 -11.12
N GLU A 145 -1.47 -19.47 -10.57
CA GLU A 145 -2.92 -19.74 -10.58
C GLU A 145 -3.69 -18.73 -9.70
N VAL A 146 -4.88 -18.34 -10.16
CA VAL A 146 -5.84 -17.56 -9.35
C VAL A 146 -6.72 -18.52 -8.57
N LEU A 147 -6.56 -18.54 -7.25
CA LEU A 147 -7.16 -19.54 -6.35
C LEU A 147 -8.53 -19.13 -5.82
N ALA A 148 -8.71 -17.85 -5.53
CA ALA A 148 -9.90 -17.33 -4.88
C ALA A 148 -10.05 -15.81 -5.08
N THR A 149 -11.23 -15.30 -4.72
CA THR A 149 -11.50 -13.88 -4.57
C THR A 149 -11.91 -13.57 -3.13
N CYS A 150 -11.60 -12.35 -2.64
CA CYS A 150 -12.09 -11.83 -1.36
C CYS A 150 -12.29 -10.33 -1.46
N GLY A 151 -13.54 -9.88 -1.49
CA GLY A 151 -13.86 -8.47 -1.68
C GLY A 151 -13.24 -7.90 -2.96
N PRO A 152 -12.33 -6.91 -2.90
CA PRO A 152 -11.68 -6.33 -4.08
C PRO A 152 -10.51 -7.17 -4.60
N ALA A 153 -10.02 -8.15 -3.83
CA ALA A 153 -8.76 -8.84 -4.09
C ALA A 153 -8.95 -10.20 -4.76
N ILE A 154 -7.94 -10.58 -5.54
CA ILE A 154 -7.73 -11.95 -6.03
C ILE A 154 -6.58 -12.58 -5.25
N CYS A 155 -6.69 -13.88 -4.96
CA CYS A 155 -5.60 -14.68 -4.41
C CYS A 155 -4.85 -15.36 -5.55
N ARG A 156 -3.52 -15.24 -5.57
CA ARG A 156 -2.69 -15.87 -6.60
C ARG A 156 -1.57 -16.69 -5.96
N ALA A 157 -1.40 -17.92 -6.44
CA ALA A 157 -0.38 -18.84 -5.96
C ALA A 157 1.03 -18.35 -6.32
N THR A 158 1.96 -18.47 -5.38
CA THR A 158 3.40 -18.31 -5.55
C THR A 158 4.09 -19.66 -5.57
N HIS A 159 5.41 -19.69 -5.70
CA HIS A 159 6.17 -20.94 -5.67
C HIS A 159 5.94 -21.78 -4.39
N ASP A 160 5.81 -21.14 -3.25
CA ASP A 160 5.75 -21.78 -1.92
C ASP A 160 4.46 -21.46 -1.13
N GLY A 161 3.59 -20.61 -1.68
CA GLY A 161 2.39 -20.16 -0.99
C GLY A 161 1.40 -19.45 -1.88
N ALA A 162 0.87 -18.32 -1.40
CA ALA A 162 0.00 -17.44 -2.16
C ALA A 162 0.03 -16.01 -1.61
N ILE A 163 -0.43 -15.06 -2.41
CA ILE A 163 -0.66 -13.68 -2.03
C ILE A 163 -2.04 -13.20 -2.48
N TRP A 164 -2.54 -12.20 -1.78
CA TRP A 164 -3.66 -11.39 -2.23
C TRP A 164 -3.17 -10.17 -2.99
N ILE A 165 -3.82 -9.86 -4.11
CA ILE A 165 -3.60 -8.66 -4.92
C ILE A 165 -4.91 -7.87 -4.90
N GLY A 166 -4.93 -6.75 -4.20
CA GLY A 166 -6.14 -5.94 -4.01
C GLY A 166 -6.47 -5.08 -5.22
N HIS A 167 -5.46 -4.55 -5.91
CA HIS A 167 -5.66 -3.59 -6.98
C HIS A 167 -4.79 -3.89 -8.21
N VAL A 168 -5.35 -3.60 -9.38
CA VAL A 168 -4.66 -3.74 -10.67
C VAL A 168 -4.94 -2.53 -11.55
N ARG A 169 -4.08 -2.31 -12.56
CA ARG A 169 -4.25 -1.26 -13.57
C ARG A 169 -3.89 -1.82 -14.93
N ASP A 170 -4.81 -1.73 -15.88
CA ASP A 170 -4.55 -2.02 -17.27
C ASP A 170 -3.97 -0.77 -17.97
N LYS A 171 -2.70 -0.85 -18.35
CA LYS A 171 -2.04 0.26 -19.05
C LYS A 171 -2.56 0.48 -20.47
N GLN A 172 -3.14 -0.54 -21.09
CA GLN A 172 -3.64 -0.50 -22.46
C GLN A 172 -5.09 0.00 -22.55
N ALA A 173 -5.79 0.11 -21.39
CA ALA A 173 -7.11 0.71 -21.34
C ALA A 173 -7.07 2.19 -21.79
N GLU A 174 -8.13 2.66 -22.40
CA GLU A 174 -8.30 4.07 -22.78
C GLU A 174 -8.11 5.00 -21.57
N HIS A 175 -8.66 4.59 -20.44
CA HIS A 175 -8.50 5.25 -19.14
C HIS A 175 -7.86 4.28 -18.15
N PRO A 176 -6.53 4.31 -17.96
CA PRO A 176 -5.80 3.32 -17.16
C PRO A 176 -5.94 3.58 -15.66
N PHE A 177 -7.15 3.47 -15.13
CA PHE A 177 -7.43 3.61 -13.71
C PHE A 177 -6.89 2.42 -12.92
N LYS A 178 -6.42 2.68 -11.69
CA LYS A 178 -6.13 1.65 -10.72
C LYS A 178 -7.44 1.25 -10.03
N LEU A 179 -7.88 0.02 -10.27
CA LEU A 179 -9.17 -0.49 -9.81
C LEU A 179 -8.98 -1.70 -8.90
N PRO A 180 -9.96 -2.03 -8.06
CA PRO A 180 -10.04 -3.32 -7.42
C PRO A 180 -9.84 -4.45 -8.42
N ALA A 181 -9.03 -5.45 -8.07
CA ALA A 181 -8.69 -6.53 -8.99
C ALA A 181 -9.94 -7.30 -9.46
N THR A 182 -10.90 -7.55 -8.53
CA THR A 182 -12.16 -8.21 -8.86
C THR A 182 -13.08 -7.37 -9.76
N ALA A 183 -12.99 -6.05 -9.75
CA ALA A 183 -13.78 -5.19 -10.63
C ALA A 183 -13.20 -5.20 -12.05
N LEU A 184 -11.89 -5.01 -12.21
CA LEU A 184 -11.25 -4.97 -13.52
C LEU A 184 -11.21 -6.33 -14.24
N LEU A 185 -11.15 -7.43 -13.47
CA LEU A 185 -11.00 -8.79 -13.97
C LEU A 185 -12.30 -9.62 -13.91
N ALA A 186 -13.45 -9.01 -13.63
CA ALA A 186 -14.71 -9.70 -13.34
C ALA A 186 -15.06 -10.79 -14.35
N GLU A 187 -14.88 -10.53 -15.65
CA GLU A 187 -15.19 -11.49 -16.73
C GLU A 187 -14.34 -12.79 -16.66
N HIS A 188 -13.10 -12.68 -16.14
CA HIS A 188 -12.15 -13.80 -16.03
C HIS A 188 -12.28 -14.57 -14.71
N LEU A 189 -13.06 -14.05 -13.75
CA LEU A 189 -13.21 -14.63 -12.42
C LEU A 189 -14.46 -15.52 -12.29
N VAL A 190 -15.18 -15.76 -13.39
CA VAL A 190 -16.34 -16.64 -13.39
C VAL A 190 -15.91 -18.05 -13.01
N GLY A 191 -16.48 -18.59 -11.92
CA GLY A 191 -16.12 -19.91 -11.38
C GLY A 191 -14.95 -19.93 -10.41
N VAL A 192 -14.23 -18.82 -10.21
CA VAL A 192 -13.26 -18.69 -9.13
C VAL A 192 -14.00 -18.59 -7.80
N PRO A 193 -13.66 -19.42 -6.77
CA PRO A 193 -14.36 -19.40 -5.51
C PRO A 193 -14.18 -18.07 -4.77
N GLU A 194 -15.26 -17.54 -4.20
CA GLU A 194 -15.20 -16.42 -3.28
C GLU A 194 -15.02 -16.95 -1.86
N VAL A 195 -14.02 -16.43 -1.14
CA VAL A 195 -13.80 -16.71 0.28
C VAL A 195 -14.23 -15.51 1.12
N ILE A 196 -14.86 -15.81 2.25
CA ILE A 196 -15.20 -14.79 3.23
C ILE A 196 -13.92 -14.43 3.97
N ALA A 197 -13.64 -13.13 4.13
CA ALA A 197 -12.51 -12.65 4.93
C ALA A 197 -12.59 -13.21 6.36
N CYS A 198 -11.61 -14.02 6.73
CA CYS A 198 -11.47 -14.56 8.09
C CYS A 198 -10.06 -14.28 8.61
N GLU A 199 -9.84 -14.46 9.91
CA GLU A 199 -8.53 -14.20 10.52
C GLU A 199 -7.40 -15.06 9.91
N GLU A 200 -7.75 -16.20 9.36
CA GLU A 200 -6.82 -17.18 8.81
C GLU A 200 -6.36 -16.85 7.38
N THR A 201 -7.10 -16.03 6.61
CA THR A 201 -6.78 -15.76 5.19
C THR A 201 -5.76 -14.65 4.97
N GLY A 202 -5.42 -13.88 5.98
CA GLY A 202 -4.45 -12.77 5.85
C GLY A 202 -4.96 -11.52 5.13
N TYR A 203 -6.10 -11.57 4.42
CA TYR A 203 -6.70 -10.42 3.74
C TYR A 203 -8.02 -10.01 4.36
N ARG A 204 -8.05 -8.81 4.94
CA ARG A 204 -9.26 -8.24 5.55
C ARG A 204 -9.36 -6.77 5.23
N GLN A 205 -10.52 -6.33 4.75
CA GLN A 205 -10.82 -4.91 4.56
C GLN A 205 -11.54 -4.28 5.76
N ILE A 206 -12.36 -5.08 6.45
CA ILE A 206 -13.14 -4.63 7.61
C ILE A 206 -13.10 -5.76 8.64
N TRP A 207 -12.73 -5.43 9.88
CA TRP A 207 -12.81 -6.37 11.01
C TRP A 207 -13.00 -5.63 12.32
N TYR A 208 -13.45 -6.35 13.32
CA TYR A 208 -13.76 -5.83 14.64
C TYR A 208 -13.00 -6.60 15.72
N GLU A 209 -12.46 -5.88 16.68
CA GLU A 209 -11.77 -6.42 17.86
C GLU A 209 -12.30 -5.77 19.11
N GLU A 210 -12.22 -6.45 20.27
CA GLU A 210 -12.59 -5.92 21.57
C GLU A 210 -11.41 -6.01 22.53
N ARG A 211 -11.19 -4.93 23.29
CA ARG A 211 -10.25 -4.89 24.42
C ARG A 211 -10.79 -3.96 25.50
N ASP A 212 -10.89 -4.43 26.74
CA ASP A 212 -11.27 -3.64 27.92
C ASP A 212 -12.55 -2.80 27.72
N ASP A 213 -13.63 -3.41 27.27
CA ASP A 213 -14.91 -2.78 26.96
C ASP A 213 -14.87 -1.74 25.81
N VAL A 214 -13.77 -1.68 25.06
CA VAL A 214 -13.62 -0.84 23.85
C VAL A 214 -13.64 -1.73 22.61
N GLY A 215 -14.51 -1.39 21.67
CA GLY A 215 -14.56 -1.99 20.35
C GLY A 215 -13.70 -1.22 19.37
N PHE A 216 -12.91 -1.91 18.55
CA PHE A 216 -12.09 -1.32 17.50
C PHE A 216 -12.59 -1.84 16.15
N LEU A 217 -13.20 -0.96 15.36
CA LEU A 217 -13.65 -1.28 14.00
C LEU A 217 -12.62 -0.80 12.99
N HIS A 218 -11.89 -1.74 12.40
CA HIS A 218 -10.83 -1.48 11.44
C HIS A 218 -11.35 -1.51 10.00
N PHE A 219 -10.88 -0.53 9.19
CA PHE A 219 -11.21 -0.43 7.75
C PHE A 219 -10.05 0.20 6.93
N PRO A 220 -8.87 -0.41 6.90
CA PRO A 220 -7.71 0.10 6.18
C PRO A 220 -7.89 -0.03 4.66
N PHE A 221 -8.85 0.69 4.10
CA PHE A 221 -9.08 0.69 2.66
C PHE A 221 -7.85 1.21 1.91
N TYR A 222 -7.54 0.58 0.80
CA TYR A 222 -6.38 0.95 0.00
C TYR A 222 -6.41 2.43 -0.41
N ASN A 223 -5.34 3.16 -0.10
CA ASN A 223 -5.24 4.62 -0.22
C ASN A 223 -6.34 5.41 0.54
N GLY A 224 -7.05 4.80 1.46
CA GLY A 224 -8.17 5.40 2.18
C GLY A 224 -9.39 5.72 1.31
N ALA A 225 -9.44 5.21 0.08
CA ALA A 225 -10.54 5.45 -0.85
C ALA A 225 -11.76 4.59 -0.48
N MET A 226 -12.93 5.21 -0.42
CA MET A 226 -14.17 4.59 0.04
C MET A 226 -15.18 4.53 -1.12
N GLY A 227 -15.28 3.37 -1.77
CA GLY A 227 -16.30 3.12 -2.79
C GLY A 227 -17.67 2.81 -2.17
N THR A 228 -18.73 2.89 -2.97
CA THR A 228 -20.12 2.68 -2.55
C THR A 228 -20.29 1.40 -1.73
N ARG A 229 -19.88 0.25 -2.27
CA ARG A 229 -19.97 -1.05 -1.58
C ARG A 229 -19.11 -1.12 -0.31
N GLN A 230 -17.97 -0.44 -0.27
CA GLN A 230 -17.12 -0.39 0.92
C GLN A 230 -17.79 0.38 2.04
N CYS A 231 -18.44 1.52 1.74
CA CYS A 231 -19.22 2.31 2.68
C CYS A 231 -20.41 1.52 3.24
N GLU A 232 -21.16 0.85 2.38
CA GLU A 232 -22.29 0.00 2.78
C GLU A 232 -21.86 -1.13 3.74
N ARG A 233 -20.76 -1.83 3.41
CA ARG A 233 -20.20 -2.89 4.27
C ARG A 233 -19.68 -2.34 5.59
N LEU A 234 -19.01 -1.18 5.59
CA LEU A 234 -18.53 -0.53 6.80
C LEU A 234 -19.70 -0.09 7.69
N ARG A 235 -20.77 0.46 7.12
CA ARG A 235 -21.99 0.81 7.83
C ARG A 235 -22.60 -0.43 8.52
N GLN A 236 -22.73 -1.55 7.81
CA GLN A 236 -23.26 -2.79 8.40
C GLN A 236 -22.35 -3.33 9.52
N ALA A 237 -21.04 -3.25 9.35
CA ALA A 237 -20.08 -3.63 10.38
C ALA A 237 -20.17 -2.72 11.62
N TYR A 238 -20.37 -1.42 11.42
CA TYR A 238 -20.59 -0.46 12.50
C TYR A 238 -21.87 -0.76 13.29
N ILE A 239 -23.00 -0.97 12.60
CA ILE A 239 -24.27 -1.37 13.23
C ILE A 239 -24.09 -2.65 14.05
N SER A 240 -23.36 -3.63 13.51
CA SER A 240 -23.08 -4.89 14.22
C SER A 240 -22.17 -4.65 15.44
N ALA A 241 -21.22 -3.73 15.35
CA ALA A 241 -20.36 -3.33 16.46
C ALA A 241 -21.16 -2.62 17.57
N CYS A 242 -22.12 -1.75 17.21
CA CYS A 242 -23.00 -1.08 18.17
C CYS A 242 -23.88 -2.06 18.98
N ALA A 243 -24.18 -3.23 18.43
CA ALA A 243 -24.93 -4.28 19.14
C ALA A 243 -24.05 -5.08 20.16
N ARG A 244 -22.74 -4.83 20.21
CA ARG A 244 -21.83 -5.51 21.15
C ARG A 244 -21.89 -4.85 22.53
N ASN A 245 -21.44 -5.57 23.54
CA ASN A 245 -21.40 -5.06 24.92
C ASN A 245 -20.12 -4.27 25.19
N THR A 246 -19.88 -3.21 24.38
CA THR A 246 -18.75 -2.29 24.55
C THR A 246 -19.26 -0.90 24.91
N ARG A 247 -18.42 -0.11 25.57
CA ARG A 247 -18.76 1.26 26.03
C ARG A 247 -18.40 2.33 25.01
N VAL A 248 -17.43 2.03 24.16
CA VAL A 248 -16.89 2.93 23.12
C VAL A 248 -16.54 2.10 21.89
N ILE A 249 -16.80 2.64 20.71
CA ILE A 249 -16.30 2.12 19.45
C ILE A 249 -15.29 3.12 18.88
N VAL A 250 -14.09 2.63 18.56
CA VAL A 250 -13.03 3.38 17.90
C VAL A 250 -13.01 2.99 16.43
N LEU A 251 -13.17 3.98 15.54
CA LEU A 251 -13.09 3.79 14.11
C LEU A 251 -11.63 3.88 13.66
N MET A 252 -11.08 2.75 13.23
CA MET A 252 -9.66 2.56 12.88
C MET A 252 -9.49 2.50 11.37
N GLY A 253 -8.98 3.58 10.78
CA GLY A 253 -8.54 3.57 9.38
C GLY A 253 -7.23 2.81 9.17
N GLY A 254 -6.61 3.00 8.02
CA GLY A 254 -5.28 2.47 7.73
C GLY A 254 -4.14 3.32 8.33
N PRO A 255 -2.90 2.81 8.27
CA PRO A 255 -1.74 3.53 8.81
C PRO A 255 -1.42 4.83 8.07
N ASP A 256 -1.84 4.95 6.80
CA ASP A 256 -1.54 6.09 5.93
C ASP A 256 -2.69 7.09 5.84
N TYR A 257 -3.92 6.59 5.95
CA TYR A 257 -5.16 7.37 5.84
C TYR A 257 -6.22 6.80 6.77
N TRP A 258 -6.91 7.67 7.47
CA TRP A 258 -8.16 7.30 8.11
C TRP A 258 -9.26 7.15 7.04
N SER A 259 -9.41 8.15 6.18
CA SER A 259 -10.22 8.14 4.97
C SER A 259 -9.66 9.19 4.00
N ASN A 260 -9.76 8.93 2.71
CA ASN A 260 -9.45 9.87 1.62
C ASN A 260 -10.72 10.24 0.81
N GLY A 261 -11.89 9.92 1.36
CA GLY A 261 -13.18 10.20 0.73
C GLY A 261 -13.53 9.23 -0.41
N MET A 262 -14.33 9.70 -1.37
CA MET A 262 -14.86 8.91 -2.48
C MET A 262 -13.79 8.20 -3.31
N HIS A 263 -14.13 7.04 -3.82
CA HIS A 263 -13.23 6.26 -4.68
C HIS A 263 -13.30 6.73 -6.13
N LEU A 264 -12.58 7.84 -6.45
CA LEU A 264 -12.67 8.50 -7.76
C LEU A 264 -12.41 7.57 -8.94
N ASN A 265 -11.45 6.63 -8.83
CA ASN A 265 -11.18 5.70 -9.93
C ASN A 265 -12.37 4.75 -10.23
N LEU A 266 -13.12 4.33 -9.23
CA LEU A 266 -14.34 3.54 -9.44
C LEU A 266 -15.43 4.39 -10.07
N ILE A 267 -15.58 5.63 -9.64
CA ILE A 267 -16.54 6.58 -10.21
C ILE A 267 -16.23 6.80 -11.71
N GLU A 268 -15.00 7.15 -12.03
CA GLU A 268 -14.57 7.43 -13.42
C GLU A 268 -14.62 6.18 -14.33
N ALA A 269 -14.47 4.99 -13.78
CA ALA A 269 -14.52 3.74 -14.52
C ALA A 269 -15.95 3.15 -14.65
N ALA A 270 -16.94 3.74 -14.01
CA ALA A 270 -18.31 3.26 -14.06
C ALA A 270 -18.99 3.57 -15.41
N ASP A 271 -19.97 2.77 -15.82
CA ASP A 271 -20.78 3.02 -17.03
C ASP A 271 -21.47 4.39 -16.99
N SER A 272 -21.87 4.84 -15.79
CA SER A 272 -22.40 6.17 -15.52
C SER A 272 -21.65 6.79 -14.34
N PRO A 273 -20.58 7.58 -14.58
CA PRO A 273 -19.83 8.25 -13.52
C PRO A 273 -20.68 9.15 -12.63
N ALA A 274 -21.70 9.79 -13.21
CA ALA A 274 -22.61 10.65 -12.45
C ALA A 274 -23.45 9.85 -11.44
N ASP A 275 -23.99 8.69 -11.85
CA ASP A 275 -24.81 7.85 -10.98
C ASP A 275 -23.95 7.19 -9.89
N GLU A 276 -22.75 6.70 -10.23
CA GLU A 276 -21.82 6.14 -9.25
C GLU A 276 -21.33 7.21 -8.26
N SER A 277 -21.06 8.43 -8.74
CA SER A 277 -20.70 9.56 -7.86
C SER A 277 -21.82 9.86 -6.87
N TRP A 278 -23.05 9.90 -7.36
CA TRP A 278 -24.24 10.12 -6.52
C TRP A 278 -24.43 8.97 -5.51
N ALA A 279 -24.32 7.73 -5.95
CA ALA A 279 -24.41 6.57 -5.07
C ALA A 279 -23.32 6.57 -3.99
N ASN A 280 -22.09 6.91 -4.39
CA ASN A 280 -20.94 6.89 -3.47
C ASN A 280 -21.03 7.98 -2.40
N ILE A 281 -21.42 9.22 -2.76
CA ILE A 281 -21.57 10.28 -1.76
C ILE A 281 -22.71 9.96 -0.78
N ASN A 282 -23.85 9.43 -1.27
CA ASN A 282 -24.94 9.03 -0.36
C ASN A 282 -24.54 7.89 0.57
N ALA A 283 -23.75 6.91 0.09
CA ALA A 283 -23.26 5.82 0.94
C ALA A 283 -22.30 6.32 2.04
N ILE A 284 -21.50 7.36 1.76
CA ILE A 284 -20.65 8.02 2.77
C ILE A 284 -21.51 8.80 3.76
N ASP A 285 -22.50 9.54 3.28
CA ASP A 285 -23.42 10.30 4.13
C ASP A 285 -24.24 9.38 5.04
N ASP A 286 -24.75 8.27 4.50
CA ASP A 286 -25.45 7.24 5.28
C ASP A 286 -24.59 6.64 6.39
N MET A 287 -23.28 6.40 6.10
CA MET A 287 -22.32 5.94 7.10
C MET A 287 -22.09 7.01 8.19
N ALA A 288 -21.92 8.28 7.80
CA ALA A 288 -21.76 9.38 8.74
C ALA A 288 -23.02 9.56 9.60
N GLN A 289 -24.19 9.47 9.00
CA GLN A 289 -25.47 9.57 9.71
C GLN A 289 -25.66 8.45 10.74
N GLU A 290 -25.20 7.23 10.44
CA GLU A 290 -25.25 6.11 11.38
C GLU A 290 -24.37 6.32 12.62
N ILE A 291 -23.22 7.03 12.45
CA ILE A 291 -22.31 7.35 13.57
C ILE A 291 -22.89 8.47 14.45
N ILE A 292 -23.63 9.41 13.85
CA ILE A 292 -24.18 10.58 14.56
C ILE A 292 -25.44 10.21 15.37
N ASN A 293 -26.23 9.25 14.92
CA ASN A 293 -27.48 8.81 15.57
C ASN A 293 -27.20 7.86 16.73
#